data_24565a3c09291604adc340803949fdad
#
_entry.id   24565a3c09291604adc340803949fdad
#
_cell.length_a   1.000
_cell.length_b   1.000
_cell.length_c   1.000
_cell.angle_alpha   90.00
_cell.angle_beta   90.00
_cell.angle_gamma   90.00
#
_symmetry.space_group_name_H-M   'P 1'
#
loop_
_entity.id
_entity.type
_entity.pdbx_description
1 polymer ?
#
loop_
_entity_poly.entity_id
_entity_poly.type
_entity_poly.pdbx_seq_one_letter_code
_entity_poly.pdbx_strand_id
1 'polypeptide(L)'
;VSAYDVAKSMALYFSYLLKGPFNKAYFEFNTTCKLRHWIGDTPVKNLQNDNNTYNGSTNFQSVADTFTKLKKDGLAEEEFPTGILCISDGCFNYDDSNRTNFESLKAKLRAARFSETYVNNFKVVLWDIPNYYYSKPQTAFEGSADTPNLYHMSGLDGSAIAFLMGTKYNEVVPKTSEELFLAAMNQEVLNM
;
A
#
# COMPACT_ATOMS: atom_id res chain seq x y z
N VAL A 1 5.16 -17.04 12.55
CA VAL A 1 4.49 -15.79 12.15
C VAL A 1 4.41 -15.82 10.64
N SER A 2 3.22 -15.80 10.08
CA SER A 2 3.02 -15.79 8.62
C SER A 2 3.17 -14.37 8.06
N ALA A 3 3.41 -14.25 6.74
CA ALA A 3 3.39 -12.97 6.05
C ALA A 3 2.05 -12.23 6.25
N TYR A 4 0.95 -12.98 6.31
CA TYR A 4 -0.37 -12.44 6.59
C TYR A 4 -0.49 -11.84 8.00
N ASP A 5 0.07 -12.49 9.03
CA ASP A 5 0.04 -11.95 10.40
C ASP A 5 0.79 -10.63 10.49
N VAL A 6 1.91 -10.52 9.77
CA VAL A 6 2.69 -9.27 9.68
C VAL A 6 1.88 -8.20 8.96
N ALA A 7 1.32 -8.51 7.79
CA ALA A 7 0.50 -7.58 7.03
C ALA A 7 -0.68 -7.05 7.85
N LYS A 8 -1.37 -7.94 8.55
CA LYS A 8 -2.50 -7.61 9.41
C LYS A 8 -2.09 -6.70 10.58
N SER A 9 -0.97 -7.01 11.23
CA SER A 9 -0.45 -6.20 12.33
C SER A 9 -0.03 -4.81 11.87
N MET A 10 0.60 -4.71 10.71
CA MET A 10 0.98 -3.43 10.11
C MET A 10 -0.24 -2.63 9.65
N ALA A 11 -1.22 -3.26 9.02
CA ALA A 11 -2.48 -2.61 8.65
C ALA A 11 -3.19 -2.05 9.88
N LEU A 12 -3.22 -2.80 10.98
CA LEU A 12 -3.76 -2.31 12.24
C LEU A 12 -3.00 -1.07 12.73
N TYR A 13 -1.68 -1.15 12.82
CA TYR A 13 -0.85 -0.05 13.29
C TYR A 13 -1.06 1.23 12.47
N PHE A 14 -0.91 1.15 11.14
CA PHE A 14 -1.06 2.31 10.26
C PHE A 14 -2.47 2.87 10.25
N SER A 15 -3.49 2.03 10.39
CA SER A 15 -4.89 2.47 10.41
C SER A 15 -5.22 3.41 11.58
N TYR A 16 -4.51 3.31 12.71
CA TYR A 16 -4.65 4.23 13.83
C TYR A 16 -4.07 5.63 13.56
N LEU A 17 -3.20 5.75 12.58
CA LEU A 17 -2.62 7.03 12.15
C LEU A 17 -3.52 7.78 11.16
N LEU A 18 -4.49 7.09 10.57
CA LEU A 18 -5.44 7.67 9.64
C LEU A 18 -6.48 8.54 10.36
N LYS A 19 -7.09 9.45 9.61
CA LYS A 19 -8.10 10.39 10.12
C LYS A 19 -9.41 10.27 9.35
N GLY A 20 -10.46 10.91 9.86
CA GLY A 20 -11.75 10.94 9.20
C GLY A 20 -12.38 9.57 8.98
N PRO A 21 -13.04 9.34 7.84
CA PRO A 21 -13.72 8.08 7.53
C PRO A 21 -12.79 6.86 7.46
N PHE A 22 -11.49 7.10 7.29
CA PHE A 22 -10.48 6.04 7.21
C PHE A 22 -9.79 5.75 8.56
N ASN A 23 -10.14 6.45 9.62
CA ASN A 23 -9.58 6.16 10.95
C ASN A 23 -9.96 4.74 11.37
N LYS A 24 -8.96 3.97 11.79
CA LYS A 24 -9.10 2.54 12.11
C LYS A 24 -9.69 1.71 10.96
N ALA A 25 -9.45 2.11 9.71
CA ALA A 25 -9.91 1.40 8.53
C ALA A 25 -8.75 0.85 7.72
N TYR A 26 -9.03 -0.20 6.97
CA TYR A 26 -8.11 -0.79 6.01
C TYR A 26 -8.88 -1.37 4.83
N PHE A 27 -8.19 -1.51 3.71
CA PHE A 27 -8.72 -2.21 2.56
C PHE A 27 -8.29 -3.68 2.59
N GLU A 28 -9.27 -4.55 2.64
CA GLU A 28 -9.06 -5.96 2.36
C GLU A 28 -9.38 -6.21 0.90
N PHE A 29 -8.41 -6.66 0.13
CA PHE A 29 -8.61 -6.95 -1.27
C PHE A 29 -8.13 -8.35 -1.65
N ASN A 30 -8.96 -8.99 -2.47
CA ASN A 30 -8.67 -10.25 -3.14
C ASN A 30 -9.25 -10.17 -4.56
N THR A 31 -10.23 -10.98 -4.93
CA THR A 31 -11.03 -10.80 -6.16
C THR A 31 -11.81 -9.47 -6.14
N THR A 32 -12.24 -9.03 -4.94
CA THR A 32 -12.93 -7.77 -4.70
C THR A 32 -12.28 -7.04 -3.54
N CYS A 33 -12.48 -5.72 -3.45
CA CYS A 33 -12.01 -4.92 -2.35
C CYS A 33 -13.16 -4.52 -1.41
N LYS A 34 -12.87 -4.55 -0.13
CA LYS A 34 -13.79 -4.08 0.92
C LYS A 34 -13.04 -3.11 1.83
N LEU A 35 -13.64 -1.94 2.07
CA LEU A 35 -13.23 -1.07 3.17
C LEU A 35 -13.77 -1.67 4.46
N ARG A 36 -12.89 -2.00 5.39
CA ARG A 36 -13.22 -2.56 6.69
C ARG A 36 -12.76 -1.63 7.80
N HIS A 37 -13.46 -1.68 8.92
CA HIS A 37 -13.06 -1.02 10.16
C HIS A 37 -12.76 -2.07 11.22
N TRP A 38 -11.69 -1.83 11.98
CA TRP A 38 -11.36 -2.67 13.12
C TRP A 38 -12.45 -2.60 14.19
N ILE A 39 -12.84 -3.75 14.71
CA ILE A 39 -13.92 -3.87 15.71
C ILE A 39 -13.32 -4.31 17.04
N GLY A 40 -13.12 -3.35 17.92
CA GLY A 40 -12.58 -3.56 19.26
C GLY A 40 -12.03 -2.28 19.86
N ASP A 41 -11.93 -2.27 21.18
CA ASP A 41 -11.42 -1.15 21.99
C ASP A 41 -9.90 -1.22 22.22
N THR A 42 -9.29 -2.37 21.94
CA THR A 42 -7.84 -2.57 22.03
C THR A 42 -7.28 -3.21 20.76
N PRO A 43 -5.98 -3.00 20.44
CA PRO A 43 -5.33 -3.67 19.32
C PRO A 43 -5.50 -5.19 19.32
N VAL A 44 -5.40 -5.82 20.50
CA VAL A 44 -5.57 -7.27 20.64
C VAL A 44 -6.98 -7.71 20.27
N LYS A 45 -8.00 -7.02 20.78
CA LYS A 45 -9.39 -7.31 20.44
C LYS A 45 -9.69 -7.09 18.95
N ASN A 46 -9.10 -6.07 18.36
CA ASN A 46 -9.22 -5.84 16.92
C ASN A 46 -8.70 -7.04 16.11
N LEU A 47 -7.51 -7.53 16.44
CA LEU A 47 -6.93 -8.70 15.77
C LEU A 47 -7.74 -9.99 16.02
N GLN A 48 -8.28 -10.16 17.23
CA GLN A 48 -9.11 -11.32 17.58
C GLN A 48 -10.47 -11.31 16.88
N ASN A 49 -11.08 -10.14 16.71
CA ASN A 49 -12.37 -9.97 16.09
C ASN A 49 -12.33 -9.94 14.55
N ASP A 50 -11.13 -9.94 13.99
CA ASP A 50 -10.96 -9.92 12.55
C ASP A 50 -11.11 -11.34 11.97
N ASN A 51 -12.26 -11.60 11.40
CA ASN A 51 -12.64 -12.90 10.81
C ASN A 51 -12.33 -12.96 9.30
N ASN A 52 -11.27 -12.33 8.86
CA ASN A 52 -10.92 -12.32 7.45
C ASN A 52 -10.42 -13.68 6.98
N THR A 53 -10.98 -14.13 5.87
CA THR A 53 -10.51 -15.28 5.12
C THR A 53 -9.79 -14.79 3.87
N TYR A 54 -8.49 -15.06 3.79
CA TYR A 54 -7.74 -14.78 2.58
C TYR A 54 -7.93 -15.95 1.60
N ASN A 55 -8.79 -15.75 0.63
CA ASN A 55 -8.98 -16.67 -0.48
C ASN A 55 -9.27 -15.86 -1.75
N GLY A 56 -8.63 -16.22 -2.85
CA GLY A 56 -8.92 -15.64 -4.15
C GLY A 56 -7.71 -15.03 -4.83
N SER A 57 -7.97 -14.24 -5.84
CA SER A 57 -6.95 -13.57 -6.65
C SER A 57 -6.54 -12.23 -6.03
N THR A 58 -5.37 -11.72 -6.42
CA THR A 58 -4.86 -10.43 -5.93
C THR A 58 -5.20 -9.32 -6.94
N ASN A 59 -6.49 -8.96 -6.99
CA ASN A 59 -7.00 -7.93 -7.90
C ASN A 59 -6.84 -6.53 -7.29
N PHE A 60 -5.70 -5.88 -7.54
CA PHE A 60 -5.43 -4.53 -7.04
C PHE A 60 -6.41 -3.49 -7.60
N GLN A 61 -6.94 -3.69 -8.82
CA GLN A 61 -7.87 -2.76 -9.43
C GLN A 61 -9.18 -2.62 -8.66
N SER A 62 -9.55 -3.62 -7.88
CA SER A 62 -10.73 -3.55 -7.00
C SER A 62 -10.60 -2.48 -5.89
N VAL A 63 -9.37 -2.10 -5.53
CA VAL A 63 -9.11 -0.98 -4.61
C VAL A 63 -9.50 0.34 -5.28
N ALA A 64 -9.08 0.56 -6.53
CA ALA A 64 -9.46 1.74 -7.31
C ALA A 64 -10.98 1.82 -7.52
N ASP A 65 -11.64 0.70 -7.74
CA ASP A 65 -13.09 0.64 -7.85
C ASP A 65 -13.80 1.05 -6.56
N THR A 66 -13.22 0.68 -5.42
CA THR A 66 -13.73 1.10 -4.10
C THR A 66 -13.57 2.61 -3.87
N PHE A 67 -12.43 3.19 -4.24
CA PHE A 67 -12.24 4.65 -4.23
C PHE A 67 -13.28 5.35 -5.11
N THR A 68 -13.46 4.85 -6.32
CA THR A 68 -14.47 5.37 -7.28
C THR A 68 -15.87 5.34 -6.69
N LYS A 69 -16.23 4.25 -6.02
CA LYS A 69 -17.53 4.11 -5.37
C LYS A 69 -17.68 5.12 -4.24
N LEU A 70 -16.73 5.21 -3.31
CA LEU A 70 -16.78 6.16 -2.19
C LEU A 70 -16.89 7.61 -2.68
N LYS A 71 -16.18 7.97 -3.76
CA LYS A 71 -16.28 9.29 -4.38
C LYS A 71 -17.68 9.55 -4.94
N LYS A 72 -18.29 8.58 -5.61
CA LYS A 72 -19.67 8.66 -6.13
C LYS A 72 -20.71 8.73 -5.02
N ASP A 73 -20.44 8.07 -3.88
CA ASP A 73 -21.30 8.07 -2.69
C ASP A 73 -21.21 9.42 -1.92
N GLY A 74 -20.38 10.37 -2.39
CA GLY A 74 -20.35 11.75 -1.91
C GLY A 74 -19.19 12.07 -0.97
N LEU A 75 -18.21 11.16 -0.78
CA LEU A 75 -17.03 11.48 0.02
C LEU A 75 -16.21 12.57 -0.68
N ALA A 76 -15.87 13.63 0.05
CA ALA A 76 -15.10 14.75 -0.46
C ALA A 76 -13.64 14.33 -0.74
N GLU A 77 -12.98 14.96 -1.73
CA GLU A 77 -11.63 14.55 -2.15
C GLU A 77 -10.60 14.70 -1.03
N GLU A 78 -10.72 15.74 -0.24
CA GLU A 78 -9.85 16.04 0.91
C GLU A 78 -9.95 15.03 2.06
N GLU A 79 -11.00 14.22 2.07
CA GLU A 79 -11.18 13.16 3.05
C GLU A 79 -10.49 11.85 2.63
N PHE A 80 -10.12 11.73 1.35
CA PHE A 80 -9.42 10.54 0.87
C PHE A 80 -7.95 10.55 1.27
N PRO A 81 -7.36 9.35 1.52
CA PRO A 81 -5.93 9.25 1.74
C PRO A 81 -5.15 9.63 0.46
N THR A 82 -4.01 10.25 0.63
CA THR A 82 -3.14 10.70 -0.47
C THR A 82 -2.28 9.57 -1.06
N GLY A 83 -2.47 8.35 -0.61
CA GLY A 83 -1.74 7.19 -1.11
C GLY A 83 -2.19 5.90 -0.45
N ILE A 84 -1.62 4.79 -0.91
CA ILE A 84 -1.87 3.43 -0.43
C ILE A 84 -0.55 2.79 -0.03
N LEU A 85 -0.51 2.21 1.18
CA LEU A 85 0.47 1.20 1.55
C LEU A 85 -0.16 -0.17 1.29
N CYS A 86 0.33 -0.86 0.29
CA CYS A 86 -0.11 -2.21 -0.07
C CYS A 86 0.88 -3.23 0.47
N ILE A 87 0.43 -4.07 1.38
CA ILE A 87 1.23 -5.13 1.98
C ILE A 87 0.75 -6.46 1.40
N SER A 88 1.60 -7.15 0.65
CA SER A 88 1.22 -8.32 -0.13
C SER A 88 2.43 -9.24 -0.32
N ASP A 89 2.18 -10.48 -0.75
CA ASP A 89 3.22 -11.38 -1.27
C ASP A 89 3.64 -11.07 -2.71
N GLY A 90 3.15 -9.95 -3.22
CA GLY A 90 3.51 -9.43 -4.51
C GLY A 90 2.80 -10.08 -5.72
N CYS A 91 1.96 -11.09 -5.55
CA CYS A 91 1.32 -11.82 -6.65
C CYS A 91 0.07 -11.10 -7.21
N PHE A 92 0.25 -9.94 -7.84
CA PHE A 92 -0.86 -9.17 -8.42
C PHE A 92 -1.34 -9.73 -9.75
N ASN A 93 -2.66 -9.66 -9.97
CA ASN A 93 -3.24 -9.93 -11.28
C ASN A 93 -2.81 -8.84 -12.28
N TYR A 94 -2.63 -9.25 -13.53
CA TYR A 94 -2.49 -8.28 -14.62
C TYR A 94 -3.82 -7.54 -14.86
N ASP A 95 -3.73 -6.29 -15.27
CA ASP A 95 -4.88 -5.56 -15.76
C ASP A 95 -5.15 -5.94 -17.23
N ASP A 96 -6.43 -6.15 -17.57
CA ASP A 96 -6.85 -6.58 -18.93
C ASP A 96 -6.68 -5.48 -19.99
N SER A 97 -6.29 -4.27 -19.60
CA SER A 97 -6.19 -3.09 -20.47
C SER A 97 -4.83 -2.86 -21.12
N ASN A 98 -3.89 -3.80 -21.06
CA ASN A 98 -2.47 -3.61 -21.45
C ASN A 98 -1.76 -2.45 -20.72
N ARG A 99 -2.25 -2.05 -19.57
CA ARG A 99 -1.65 -1.06 -18.69
C ARG A 99 -1.08 -1.73 -17.45
N THR A 100 -0.14 -1.07 -16.82
CA THR A 100 0.28 -1.46 -15.47
C THR A 100 -0.85 -1.21 -14.47
N ASN A 101 -0.84 -1.91 -13.36
CA ASN A 101 -1.83 -1.68 -12.29
C ASN A 101 -1.82 -0.24 -11.78
N PHE A 102 -0.66 0.41 -11.77
CA PHE A 102 -0.53 1.79 -11.33
C PHE A 102 -1.12 2.79 -12.33
N GLU A 103 -0.91 2.58 -13.62
CA GLU A 103 -1.52 3.41 -14.68
C GLU A 103 -3.04 3.27 -14.68
N SER A 104 -3.54 2.05 -14.51
CA SER A 104 -4.97 1.78 -14.45
C SER A 104 -5.63 2.38 -13.22
N LEU A 105 -4.95 2.33 -12.05
CA LEU A 105 -5.39 3.04 -10.85
C LEU A 105 -5.56 4.54 -11.13
N LYS A 106 -4.54 5.20 -11.67
CA LYS A 106 -4.60 6.62 -12.00
C LYS A 106 -5.70 6.95 -13.01
N ALA A 107 -5.89 6.11 -14.03
CA ALA A 107 -6.96 6.28 -15.00
C ALA A 107 -8.35 6.20 -14.36
N LYS A 108 -8.56 5.25 -13.43
CA LYS A 108 -9.82 5.11 -12.69
C LYS A 108 -10.08 6.30 -11.75
N LEU A 109 -9.06 6.80 -11.06
CA LEU A 109 -9.19 8.00 -10.22
C LEU A 109 -9.60 9.22 -11.07
N ARG A 110 -9.00 9.42 -12.25
CA ARG A 110 -9.42 10.47 -13.19
C ARG A 110 -10.87 10.31 -13.63
N ALA A 111 -11.25 9.09 -14.01
CA ALA A 111 -12.63 8.78 -14.41
C ALA A 111 -13.64 9.03 -13.28
N ALA A 112 -13.22 8.88 -12.02
CA ALA A 112 -14.00 9.19 -10.83
C ALA A 112 -14.01 10.69 -10.48
N ARG A 113 -13.40 11.54 -11.32
CA ARG A 113 -13.34 13.01 -11.16
C ARG A 113 -12.53 13.47 -9.92
N PHE A 114 -11.51 12.73 -9.55
CA PHE A 114 -10.46 13.28 -8.69
C PHE A 114 -9.68 14.34 -9.47
N SER A 115 -9.21 15.38 -8.78
CA SER A 115 -8.43 16.45 -9.41
C SER A 115 -7.10 15.91 -9.96
N GLU A 116 -6.57 16.53 -11.01
CA GLU A 116 -5.28 16.14 -11.57
C GLU A 116 -4.15 16.29 -10.52
N THR A 117 -4.25 17.27 -9.64
CA THR A 117 -3.30 17.44 -8.53
C THR A 117 -3.33 16.23 -7.60
N TYR A 118 -4.52 15.74 -7.23
CA TYR A 118 -4.67 14.55 -6.41
C TYR A 118 -4.08 13.31 -7.11
N VAL A 119 -4.48 13.07 -8.37
CA VAL A 119 -4.04 11.89 -9.13
C VAL A 119 -2.53 11.88 -9.37
N ASN A 120 -1.94 13.04 -9.70
CA ASN A 120 -0.50 13.13 -9.97
C ASN A 120 0.34 12.96 -8.71
N ASN A 121 -0.17 13.37 -7.56
CA ASN A 121 0.52 13.24 -6.27
C ASN A 121 0.15 11.96 -5.50
N PHE A 122 -0.78 11.15 -6.01
CA PHE A 122 -1.19 9.91 -5.35
C PHE A 122 -0.04 8.91 -5.32
N LYS A 123 0.28 8.43 -4.11
CA LYS A 123 1.42 7.55 -3.87
C LYS A 123 0.97 6.11 -3.66
N VAL A 124 1.73 5.17 -4.17
CA VAL A 124 1.57 3.75 -3.86
C VAL A 124 2.89 3.21 -3.37
N VAL A 125 2.88 2.62 -2.21
CA VAL A 125 3.99 1.88 -1.64
C VAL A 125 3.61 0.41 -1.66
N LEU A 126 4.35 -0.38 -2.42
CA LEU A 126 4.23 -1.83 -2.44
C LEU A 126 5.24 -2.40 -1.44
N TRP A 127 4.74 -3.01 -0.39
CA TRP A 127 5.56 -3.74 0.55
C TRP A 127 5.40 -5.23 0.29
N ASP A 128 6.41 -5.78 -0.37
CA ASP A 128 6.50 -7.21 -0.65
C ASP A 128 7.03 -7.95 0.58
N ILE A 129 6.16 -8.78 1.15
CA ILE A 129 6.53 -9.71 2.23
C ILE A 129 6.73 -11.08 1.58
N PRO A 130 7.98 -11.52 1.39
CA PRO A 130 8.26 -12.73 0.66
C PRO A 130 7.59 -13.93 1.30
N ASN A 131 6.74 -14.60 0.53
CA ASN A 131 6.29 -15.92 0.84
C ASN A 131 7.33 -16.90 0.32
N TYR A 132 7.79 -17.84 1.14
CA TYR A 132 8.86 -18.82 0.81
C TYR A 132 8.65 -19.59 -0.50
N TYR A 133 7.47 -19.54 -1.10
CA TYR A 133 7.09 -20.28 -2.29
C TYR A 133 7.12 -19.49 -3.59
N TYR A 134 7.15 -18.16 -3.57
CA TYR A 134 7.06 -17.33 -4.78
C TYR A 134 7.98 -16.10 -4.69
N SER A 135 9.20 -16.27 -5.16
CA SER A 135 10.20 -15.19 -5.24
C SER A 135 10.35 -14.66 -6.68
N LYS A 136 9.27 -14.19 -7.30
CA LYS A 136 9.37 -13.52 -8.60
C LYS A 136 9.07 -12.04 -8.48
N PRO A 137 9.90 -11.16 -9.07
CA PRO A 137 9.60 -9.73 -9.17
C PRO A 137 8.27 -9.52 -9.90
N GLN A 138 7.45 -8.61 -9.37
CA GLN A 138 6.10 -8.39 -9.86
C GLN A 138 6.09 -7.40 -11.01
N THR A 139 6.09 -7.92 -12.22
CA THR A 139 5.99 -7.10 -13.44
C THR A 139 4.59 -6.55 -13.70
N ALA A 140 3.55 -7.15 -13.12
CA ALA A 140 2.16 -6.72 -13.33
C ALA A 140 1.82 -5.34 -12.76
N PHE A 141 2.58 -4.89 -11.76
CA PHE A 141 2.36 -3.58 -11.13
C PHE A 141 3.29 -2.50 -11.71
N GLU A 142 4.41 -2.91 -12.25
CA GLU A 142 5.52 -2.04 -12.61
C GLU A 142 5.36 -1.43 -13.99
N GLY A 143 5.49 -0.09 -14.01
CA GLY A 143 6.09 0.59 -15.13
C GLY A 143 7.62 0.43 -15.10
N SER A 144 8.37 1.45 -15.42
CA SER A 144 9.81 1.49 -15.20
C SER A 144 10.15 1.67 -13.72
N ALA A 145 11.37 1.30 -13.31
CA ALA A 145 11.88 1.54 -11.96
C ALA A 145 11.81 3.02 -11.51
N ASP A 146 11.63 3.94 -12.45
CA ASP A 146 11.56 5.38 -12.24
C ASP A 146 10.13 5.93 -12.32
N THR A 147 9.10 5.10 -12.09
CA THR A 147 7.72 5.58 -12.10
C THR A 147 7.46 6.50 -10.89
N PRO A 148 7.19 7.80 -11.09
CA PRO A 148 6.99 8.74 -9.99
C PRO A 148 5.83 8.32 -9.09
N ASN A 149 6.02 8.41 -7.77
CA ASN A 149 5.03 8.07 -6.74
C ASN A 149 4.69 6.57 -6.62
N LEU A 150 5.47 5.69 -7.25
CA LEU A 150 5.42 4.26 -7.02
C LEU A 150 6.71 3.81 -6.32
N TYR A 151 6.58 3.23 -5.14
CA TYR A 151 7.69 2.82 -4.30
C TYR A 151 7.61 1.34 -4.00
N HIS A 152 8.76 0.66 -4.01
CA HIS A 152 8.87 -0.76 -3.68
C HIS A 152 9.68 -0.94 -2.41
N MET A 153 9.18 -1.77 -1.53
CA MET A 153 9.86 -2.23 -0.33
C MET A 153 9.76 -3.73 -0.25
N SER A 154 10.78 -4.40 0.26
CA SER A 154 10.74 -5.84 0.49
C SER A 154 11.40 -6.19 1.83
N GLY A 155 10.99 -7.32 2.40
CA GLY A 155 11.55 -7.83 3.64
C GLY A 155 10.65 -7.69 4.86
N LEU A 156 11.09 -8.31 5.96
CA LEU A 156 10.36 -8.35 7.24
C LEU A 156 11.10 -7.62 8.36
N ASP A 157 12.15 -6.88 8.04
CA ASP A 157 12.93 -6.23 9.06
C ASP A 157 12.33 -4.88 9.50
N GLY A 158 12.70 -4.44 10.69
CA GLY A 158 12.22 -3.19 11.26
C GLY A 158 12.70 -1.94 10.52
N SER A 159 13.69 -2.05 9.63
CA SER A 159 14.21 -0.92 8.85
C SER A 159 13.16 -0.41 7.85
N ALA A 160 12.34 -1.31 7.31
CA ALA A 160 11.20 -0.95 6.46
C ALA A 160 10.20 -0.06 7.21
N ILE A 161 9.90 -0.42 8.46
CA ILE A 161 9.00 0.38 9.32
C ILE A 161 9.66 1.71 9.68
N ALA A 162 10.94 1.70 10.05
CA ALA A 162 11.69 2.92 10.37
C ALA A 162 11.74 3.88 9.17
N PHE A 163 11.91 3.35 7.96
CA PHE A 163 11.84 4.12 6.72
C PHE A 163 10.48 4.78 6.54
N LEU A 164 9.39 4.02 6.69
CA LEU A 164 8.02 4.55 6.57
C LEU A 164 7.69 5.59 7.65
N MET A 165 8.22 5.42 8.86
CA MET A 165 7.97 6.30 10.00
C MET A 165 8.91 7.51 10.05
N GLY A 166 10.14 7.37 9.56
CA GLY A 166 11.18 8.40 9.63
C GLY A 166 11.08 9.48 8.57
N THR A 167 10.32 9.23 7.52
CA THR A 167 10.09 10.23 6.48
C THR A 167 8.78 10.93 6.74
N LYS A 168 8.82 12.22 7.03
CA LYS A 168 7.64 13.06 6.88
C LYS A 168 7.05 12.78 5.51
N TYR A 169 5.76 12.53 5.44
CA TYR A 169 5.04 12.06 4.25
C TYR A 169 5.30 12.89 2.96
N ASN A 170 5.84 14.11 3.13
CA ASN A 170 6.19 15.02 2.05
C ASN A 170 7.69 15.03 1.69
N GLU A 171 8.52 14.27 2.39
CA GLU A 171 9.98 14.29 2.22
C GLU A 171 10.56 12.95 1.74
N VAL A 172 9.73 12.02 1.27
CA VAL A 172 10.23 10.84 0.56
C VAL A 172 10.70 11.32 -0.81
N VAL A 173 11.90 11.87 -0.84
CA VAL A 173 12.65 11.99 -2.09
C VAL A 173 12.98 10.56 -2.49
N PRO A 174 12.55 10.08 -3.66
CA PRO A 174 12.94 8.76 -4.11
C PRO A 174 14.46 8.75 -4.23
N LYS A 175 15.10 8.02 -3.31
CA LYS A 175 16.53 7.74 -3.44
C LYS A 175 16.66 6.68 -4.51
N THR A 176 17.57 6.89 -5.42
CA THR A 176 17.96 5.83 -6.37
C THR A 176 18.44 4.61 -5.58
N SER A 177 18.42 3.43 -6.18
CA SER A 177 18.97 2.21 -5.55
C SER A 177 20.41 2.42 -5.09
N GLU A 178 21.18 3.23 -5.80
CA GLU A 178 22.55 3.62 -5.46
C GLU A 178 22.59 4.50 -4.20
N GLU A 179 21.72 5.48 -4.09
CA GLU A 179 21.65 6.36 -2.90
C GLU A 179 21.18 5.59 -1.66
N LEU A 180 20.27 4.63 -1.81
CA LEU A 180 19.86 3.74 -0.73
C LEU A 180 21.00 2.82 -0.29
N PHE A 181 21.76 2.28 -1.24
CA PHE A 181 22.93 1.46 -0.97
C PHE A 181 24.01 2.27 -0.25
N LEU A 182 24.33 3.46 -0.72
CA LEU A 182 25.32 4.35 -0.09
C LEU A 182 24.87 4.79 1.31
N ALA A 183 23.59 5.05 1.52
CA ALA A 183 23.04 5.39 2.83
C ALA A 183 23.16 4.21 3.82
N ALA A 184 22.89 2.99 3.38
CA ALA A 184 23.05 1.79 4.18
C ALA A 184 24.53 1.53 4.53
N MET A 185 25.42 1.64 3.58
CA MET A 185 26.88 1.50 3.79
C MET A 185 27.43 2.54 4.77
N ASN A 186 26.95 3.78 4.71
CA ASN A 186 27.37 4.83 5.62
C ASN A 186 26.87 4.64 7.07
N GLN A 187 25.75 3.94 7.27
CA GLN A 187 25.27 3.60 8.62
C GLN A 187 26.11 2.52 9.28
N GLU A 188 26.61 1.55 8.54
CA GLU A 188 27.49 0.49 9.09
C GLU A 188 28.86 1.03 9.47
N VAL A 189 29.38 1.96 8.72
CA VAL A 189 30.72 2.56 8.98
C VAL A 189 30.73 3.49 10.21
N LEU A 190 29.58 4.07 10.58
CA LEU A 190 29.48 4.94 11.76
C LEU A 190 29.24 4.20 13.08
N ASN A 191 29.01 2.89 13.04
CA ASN A 191 28.78 2.05 14.22
C ASN A 191 29.99 1.13 14.56
N MET A 192 31.12 1.32 13.92
CA MET A 192 32.41 0.71 14.25
C MET A 192 33.29 1.73 14.97
#